data_237ad66e4037a6da25e6e79cd0db55a8
#
_entry.id   237ad66e4037a6da25e6e79cd0db55a8
#
_cell.length_a   1.000
_cell.length_b   1.000
_cell.length_c   1.000
_cell.angle_alpha   90.00
_cell.angle_beta   90.00
_cell.angle_gamma   90.00
#
_symmetry.space_group_name_H-M   'P 1'
#
loop_
_entity.id
_entity.type
_entity.pdbx_description
1 polymer ?
#
loop_
_entity_poly.entity_id
_entity_poly.type
_entity_poly.pdbx_seq_one_letter_code
_entity_poly.pdbx_strand_id
1 'polypeptide(L)'
;EPSHMQYRCHQTLGDQREFDAQVVGVAPEKDLAVLRIENPPQDLKSLPLGDSSELSVGRKVLAIGNPFGLDTTLTTGVVSALGREIQAPSGRTIRGVIQTDAAINPGNSGGPLLNSLGQLVGVNTAIYSPSGASAGIGFAIPVNIIKDVIPQLISYGKVLHPIIGVELASDRWIRRYGIEGVPIVHVYPGLPAA
;
A
#
# COMPACT_ATOMS: atom_id res chain seq x y z
N GLU A 1 0.49 -27.25 -11.21
CA GLU A 1 0.99 -25.91 -11.54
C GLU A 1 -0.21 -25.01 -11.81
N PRO A 2 -0.48 -23.98 -11.00
CA PRO A 2 -1.50 -23.02 -11.35
C PRO A 2 -0.96 -22.18 -12.51
N SER A 3 -1.63 -22.29 -13.67
CA SER A 3 -1.43 -21.46 -14.83
C SER A 3 -1.38 -19.98 -14.39
N HIS A 4 -0.28 -19.29 -14.66
CA HIS A 4 -0.15 -17.85 -14.45
C HIS A 4 -1.18 -17.15 -15.33
N MET A 5 -2.34 -16.85 -14.77
CA MET A 5 -3.31 -15.97 -15.40
C MET A 5 -2.67 -14.58 -15.40
N GLN A 6 -2.07 -14.19 -16.53
CA GLN A 6 -1.47 -12.87 -16.71
C GLN A 6 -2.63 -11.86 -16.77
N TYR A 7 -2.89 -11.20 -15.66
CA TYR A 7 -3.82 -10.08 -15.64
C TYR A 7 -3.18 -8.92 -16.40
N ARG A 8 -3.78 -8.57 -17.53
CA ARG A 8 -3.44 -7.38 -18.31
C ARG A 8 -4.34 -6.22 -17.89
N CYS A 9 -3.79 -5.03 -17.86
CA CYS A 9 -4.52 -3.79 -17.64
C CYS A 9 -3.94 -2.69 -18.53
N HIS A 10 -4.73 -1.68 -18.81
CA HIS A 10 -4.28 -0.49 -19.53
C HIS A 10 -3.84 0.57 -18.53
N GLN A 11 -2.72 1.22 -18.82
CA GLN A 11 -2.19 2.33 -18.04
C GLN A 11 -2.10 3.58 -18.92
N THR A 12 -2.75 4.64 -18.48
CA THR A 12 -2.68 5.95 -19.12
C THR A 12 -1.69 6.83 -18.36
N LEU A 13 -0.69 7.34 -19.06
CA LEU A 13 0.27 8.30 -18.50
C LEU A 13 -0.32 9.71 -18.42
N GLY A 14 0.34 10.62 -17.71
CA GLY A 14 -0.10 12.00 -17.56
C GLY A 14 -0.15 12.79 -18.86
N ASP A 15 0.49 12.32 -19.92
CA ASP A 15 0.46 12.89 -21.26
C ASP A 15 -0.55 12.20 -22.20
N GLN A 16 -1.49 11.45 -21.63
CA GLN A 16 -2.57 10.71 -22.30
C GLN A 16 -2.11 9.53 -23.17
N ARG A 17 -0.82 9.15 -23.16
CA ARG A 17 -0.37 7.92 -23.81
C ARG A 17 -0.84 6.70 -23.01
N GLU A 18 -1.33 5.70 -23.73
CA GLU A 18 -1.84 4.45 -23.16
C GLU A 18 -0.87 3.29 -23.42
N PHE A 19 -0.69 2.44 -22.44
CA PHE A 19 0.19 1.27 -22.53
C PHE A 19 -0.48 0.06 -21.90
N ASP A 20 -0.24 -1.09 -22.51
CA ASP A 20 -0.55 -2.36 -21.87
C ASP A 20 0.44 -2.62 -20.72
N ALA A 21 -0.10 -3.10 -19.63
CA ALA A 21 0.68 -3.46 -18.45
C ALA A 21 0.28 -4.84 -17.93
N GLN A 22 1.25 -5.53 -17.37
CA GLN A 22 1.06 -6.82 -16.72
C GLN A 22 1.18 -6.68 -15.21
N VAL A 23 0.33 -7.38 -14.47
CA VAL A 23 0.46 -7.49 -13.01
C VAL A 23 1.63 -8.43 -12.70
N VAL A 24 2.68 -7.89 -12.08
CA VAL A 24 3.88 -8.64 -11.67
C VAL A 24 3.66 -9.33 -10.33
N GLY A 25 2.98 -8.65 -9.41
CA GLY A 25 2.68 -9.18 -8.09
C GLY A 25 1.72 -8.29 -7.31
N VAL A 26 1.08 -8.87 -6.31
CA VAL A 26 0.10 -8.17 -5.46
C VAL A 26 0.36 -8.45 -3.98
N ALA A 27 0.12 -7.45 -3.15
CA ALA A 27 0.15 -7.51 -1.68
C ALA A 27 -1.17 -6.94 -1.13
N PRO A 28 -2.27 -7.72 -1.14
CA PRO A 28 -3.58 -7.22 -0.73
C PRO A 28 -3.65 -6.74 0.72
N GLU A 29 -2.79 -7.27 1.59
CA GLU A 29 -2.64 -6.87 2.99
C GLU A 29 -1.94 -5.53 3.17
N LYS A 30 -1.33 -5.00 2.11
CA LYS A 30 -0.67 -3.68 2.07
C LYS A 30 -1.34 -2.73 1.07
N ASP A 31 -2.39 -3.18 0.37
CA ASP A 31 -3.05 -2.45 -0.71
C ASP A 31 -2.06 -2.00 -1.81
N LEU A 32 -1.14 -2.89 -2.18
CA LEU A 32 -0.10 -2.64 -3.16
C LEU A 32 -0.14 -3.67 -4.29
N ALA A 33 0.12 -3.19 -5.51
CA ALA A 33 0.36 -4.02 -6.69
C ALA A 33 1.55 -3.47 -7.48
N VAL A 34 2.29 -4.37 -8.13
CA VAL A 34 3.34 -4.00 -9.09
C VAL A 34 2.85 -4.31 -10.49
N LEU A 35 2.89 -3.29 -11.33
CA LEU A 35 2.59 -3.39 -12.75
C LEU A 35 3.86 -3.20 -13.55
N ARG A 36 4.00 -3.94 -14.65
CA ARG A 36 5.06 -3.75 -15.63
C ARG A 36 4.46 -3.28 -16.93
N ILE A 37 4.83 -2.08 -17.35
CA ILE A 37 4.42 -1.53 -18.66
C ILE A 37 5.14 -2.30 -19.74
N GLU A 38 4.40 -2.77 -20.75
CA GLU A 38 4.97 -3.38 -21.96
C GLU A 38 5.49 -2.28 -22.87
N ASN A 39 6.72 -2.41 -23.34
CA ASN A 39 7.38 -1.41 -24.20
C ASN A 39 7.33 0.01 -23.65
N PRO A 40 7.88 0.26 -22.44
CA PRO A 40 7.81 1.58 -21.82
C PRO A 40 8.51 2.63 -22.70
N PRO A 41 7.99 3.86 -22.76
CA PRO A 41 8.64 4.91 -23.53
C PRO A 41 9.98 5.29 -22.90
N GLN A 42 10.97 5.65 -23.75
CA GLN A 42 12.33 5.97 -23.27
C GLN A 42 12.41 7.26 -22.45
N ASP A 43 11.42 8.15 -22.59
CA ASP A 43 11.30 9.42 -21.88
C ASP A 43 10.61 9.30 -20.50
N LEU A 44 10.22 8.09 -20.11
CA LEU A 44 9.60 7.85 -18.82
C LEU A 44 10.57 8.13 -17.67
N LYS A 45 10.21 9.06 -16.79
CA LYS A 45 11.03 9.45 -15.64
C LYS A 45 10.53 8.78 -14.38
N SER A 46 11.45 8.16 -13.64
CA SER A 46 11.15 7.65 -12.31
C SER A 46 11.18 8.76 -11.25
N LEU A 47 10.32 8.65 -10.24
CA LEU A 47 10.38 9.51 -9.07
C LEU A 47 11.54 9.11 -8.16
N PRO A 48 12.30 10.09 -7.61
CA PRO A 48 13.29 9.79 -6.58
C PRO A 48 12.58 9.30 -5.31
N LEU A 49 13.13 8.26 -4.69
CA LEU A 49 12.60 7.71 -3.44
C LEU A 49 13.12 8.52 -2.27
N GLY A 50 12.20 9.00 -1.42
CA GLY A 50 12.50 9.62 -0.15
C GLY A 50 12.64 8.60 0.99
N ASP A 51 12.54 9.07 2.22
CA ASP A 51 12.52 8.27 3.45
C ASP A 51 11.31 8.66 4.28
N SER A 52 10.38 7.72 4.48
CA SER A 52 9.17 7.98 5.28
C SER A 52 9.42 7.99 6.79
N SER A 53 10.57 7.52 7.26
CA SER A 53 10.96 7.61 8.67
C SER A 53 11.36 9.03 9.09
N GLU A 54 11.74 9.88 8.13
CA GLU A 54 12.07 11.29 8.36
C GLU A 54 10.84 12.21 8.40
N LEU A 55 9.66 11.66 8.13
CA LEU A 55 8.42 12.43 8.18
C LEU A 55 8.07 12.81 9.62
N SER A 56 7.57 14.01 9.78
CA SER A 56 6.95 14.50 11.02
C SER A 56 5.63 15.19 10.71
N VAL A 57 4.74 15.20 11.70
CA VAL A 57 3.45 15.94 11.61
C VAL A 57 3.75 17.41 11.32
N GLY A 58 2.96 18.00 10.41
CA GLY A 58 3.14 19.37 9.92
C GLY A 58 4.07 19.49 8.71
N ARG A 59 4.80 18.46 8.29
CA ARG A 59 5.58 18.48 7.05
C ARG A 59 4.68 18.58 5.83
N LYS A 60 5.03 19.50 4.93
CA LYS A 60 4.31 19.72 3.66
C LYS A 60 4.44 18.48 2.77
N VAL A 61 3.31 18.09 2.18
CA VAL A 61 3.23 17.01 1.18
C VAL A 61 2.41 17.44 -0.03
N LEU A 62 2.67 16.77 -1.15
CA LEU A 62 2.02 16.98 -2.44
C LEU A 62 1.45 15.64 -2.89
N ALA A 63 0.16 15.56 -3.16
CA ALA A 63 -0.45 14.37 -3.73
C ALA A 63 -0.77 14.61 -5.20
N ILE A 64 -0.42 13.64 -6.05
CA ILE A 64 -0.71 13.68 -7.48
C ILE A 64 -1.63 12.51 -7.80
N GLY A 65 -2.57 12.74 -8.70
CA GLY A 65 -3.47 11.71 -9.20
C GLY A 65 -4.31 12.23 -10.36
N ASN A 66 -5.26 11.41 -10.81
CA ASN A 66 -6.23 11.78 -11.82
C ASN A 66 -7.65 11.56 -11.27
N PRO A 67 -8.13 12.44 -10.36
CA PRO A 67 -9.44 12.30 -9.78
C PRO A 67 -10.50 12.44 -10.87
N PHE A 68 -11.43 11.50 -10.88
CA PHE A 68 -12.56 11.43 -11.83
C PHE A 68 -12.15 11.21 -13.31
N GLY A 69 -10.87 10.92 -13.60
CA GLY A 69 -10.39 10.71 -14.97
C GLY A 69 -10.39 11.99 -15.83
N LEU A 70 -10.45 13.17 -15.20
CA LEU A 70 -10.57 14.44 -15.93
C LEU A 70 -9.21 14.97 -16.38
N ASP A 71 -8.21 14.95 -15.52
CA ASP A 71 -6.82 15.35 -15.81
C ASP A 71 -5.91 15.10 -14.58
N THR A 72 -4.60 15.16 -14.82
CA THR A 72 -3.61 15.08 -13.74
C THR A 72 -3.76 16.27 -12.80
N THR A 73 -4.06 15.99 -11.54
CA THR A 73 -4.30 16.98 -10.50
C THR A 73 -3.25 16.88 -9.42
N LEU A 74 -2.73 18.02 -8.97
CA LEU A 74 -1.85 18.15 -7.81
C LEU A 74 -2.61 18.80 -6.68
N THR A 75 -2.62 18.16 -5.51
CA THR A 75 -3.14 18.74 -4.27
C THR A 75 -2.03 18.88 -3.24
N THR A 76 -2.16 19.86 -2.34
CA THR A 76 -1.17 20.14 -1.31
C THR A 76 -1.80 20.04 0.07
N GLY A 77 -1.01 19.61 1.03
CA GLY A 77 -1.39 19.52 2.43
C GLY A 77 -0.17 19.27 3.32
N VAL A 78 -0.43 18.77 4.50
CA VAL A 78 0.61 18.38 5.46
C VAL A 78 0.41 16.95 5.93
N VAL A 79 1.44 16.38 6.52
CA VAL A 79 1.32 15.15 7.32
C VAL A 79 0.50 15.49 8.55
N SER A 80 -0.70 14.94 8.67
CA SER A 80 -1.61 15.18 9.79
C SER A 80 -1.36 14.20 10.96
N ALA A 81 -0.98 12.95 10.64
CA ALA A 81 -0.58 11.94 11.62
C ALA A 81 0.28 10.85 10.97
N LEU A 82 0.98 10.10 11.80
CA LEU A 82 1.79 8.95 11.41
C LEU A 82 1.37 7.72 12.22
N GLY A 83 1.67 6.52 11.69
CA GLY A 83 1.45 5.27 12.40
C GLY A 83 -0.03 4.88 12.57
N ARG A 84 -0.95 5.45 11.77
CA ARG A 84 -2.37 5.10 11.80
C ARG A 84 -2.61 3.69 11.25
N GLU A 85 -3.74 3.12 11.66
CA GLU A 85 -4.27 1.87 11.11
C GLU A 85 -5.56 2.17 10.35
N ILE A 86 -5.71 1.56 9.18
CA ILE A 86 -6.93 1.68 8.35
C ILE A 86 -7.39 0.29 7.91
N GLN A 87 -8.67 0.18 7.56
CA GLN A 87 -9.22 -1.01 6.92
C GLN A 87 -9.10 -0.87 5.41
N ALA A 88 -8.41 -1.81 4.76
CA ALA A 88 -8.43 -1.92 3.31
C ALA A 88 -9.83 -2.34 2.81
N PRO A 89 -10.18 -2.09 1.54
CA PRO A 89 -11.41 -2.62 0.95
C PRO A 89 -11.54 -4.15 1.05
N SER A 90 -10.42 -4.86 1.15
CA SER A 90 -10.37 -6.31 1.40
C SER A 90 -10.75 -6.73 2.83
N GLY A 91 -11.05 -5.78 3.72
CA GLY A 91 -11.31 -6.01 5.15
C GLY A 91 -10.05 -6.24 5.99
N ARG A 92 -8.86 -6.18 5.40
CA ARG A 92 -7.59 -6.33 6.12
C ARG A 92 -7.13 -5.00 6.71
N THR A 93 -6.49 -5.05 7.88
CA THR A 93 -5.92 -3.86 8.53
C THR A 93 -4.56 -3.54 7.93
N ILE A 94 -4.41 -2.32 7.40
CA ILE A 94 -3.13 -1.75 6.97
C ILE A 94 -2.61 -0.88 8.11
N ARG A 95 -1.40 -1.18 8.57
CA ARG A 95 -0.78 -0.49 9.70
C ARG A 95 0.31 0.46 9.24
N GLY A 96 0.54 1.50 10.04
CA GLY A 96 1.65 2.42 9.86
C GLY A 96 1.43 3.44 8.75
N VAL A 97 0.18 3.68 8.29
CA VAL A 97 -0.08 4.62 7.21
C VAL A 97 0.17 6.07 7.60
N ILE A 98 0.48 6.89 6.59
CA ILE A 98 0.60 8.34 6.69
C ILE A 98 -0.81 8.91 6.53
N GLN A 99 -1.23 9.78 7.46
CA GLN A 99 -2.44 10.59 7.31
C GLN A 99 -2.07 11.98 6.79
N THR A 100 -2.84 12.51 5.84
CA THR A 100 -2.66 13.87 5.28
C THR A 100 -4.02 14.55 5.09
N ASP A 101 -4.01 15.88 5.14
CA ASP A 101 -5.14 16.74 4.75
C ASP A 101 -5.08 17.18 3.28
N ALA A 102 -4.02 16.82 2.54
CA ALA A 102 -4.02 16.95 1.09
C ALA A 102 -5.28 16.27 0.53
N ALA A 103 -5.99 16.93 -0.38
CA ALA A 103 -7.24 16.40 -0.91
C ALA A 103 -7.00 15.13 -1.72
N ILE A 104 -7.31 13.98 -1.12
CA ILE A 104 -7.33 12.67 -1.79
C ILE A 104 -8.79 12.37 -2.14
N ASN A 105 -9.05 12.09 -3.40
CA ASN A 105 -10.35 11.71 -3.94
C ASN A 105 -10.22 10.41 -4.75
N PRO A 106 -11.33 9.73 -5.08
CA PRO A 106 -11.30 8.62 -6.03
C PRO A 106 -10.59 9.01 -7.33
N GLY A 107 -9.56 8.22 -7.71
CA GLY A 107 -8.65 8.52 -8.82
C GLY A 107 -7.25 8.99 -8.40
N ASN A 108 -7.06 9.44 -7.14
CA ASN A 108 -5.72 9.69 -6.61
C ASN A 108 -5.07 8.42 -6.04
N SER A 109 -5.84 7.38 -5.73
CA SER A 109 -5.32 6.10 -5.24
C SER A 109 -4.35 5.49 -6.24
N GLY A 110 -3.20 5.00 -5.75
CA GLY A 110 -2.07 4.55 -6.57
C GLY A 110 -1.13 5.68 -7.01
N GLY A 111 -1.55 6.95 -6.91
CA GLY A 111 -0.70 8.10 -7.19
C GLY A 111 0.30 8.40 -6.06
N PRO A 112 1.37 9.16 -6.35
CA PRO A 112 2.42 9.46 -5.39
C PRO A 112 1.99 10.51 -4.35
N LEU A 113 2.47 10.31 -3.12
CA LEU A 113 2.60 11.35 -2.11
C LEU A 113 4.07 11.77 -2.04
N LEU A 114 4.34 13.04 -2.32
CA LEU A 114 5.69 13.59 -2.40
C LEU A 114 5.96 14.53 -1.22
N ASN A 115 7.23 14.65 -0.83
CA ASN A 115 7.69 15.72 0.05
C ASN A 115 7.95 17.03 -0.76
N SER A 116 8.37 18.09 -0.08
CA SER A 116 8.69 19.39 -0.70
C SER A 116 9.92 19.37 -1.62
N LEU A 117 10.71 18.29 -1.63
CA LEU A 117 11.83 18.07 -2.54
C LEU A 117 11.42 17.25 -3.78
N GLY A 118 10.14 16.90 -3.93
CA GLY A 118 9.65 16.06 -5.02
C GLY A 118 10.00 14.58 -4.89
N GLN A 119 10.42 14.12 -3.71
CA GLN A 119 10.73 12.72 -3.46
C GLN A 119 9.47 11.97 -3.01
N LEU A 120 9.32 10.73 -3.48
CA LEU A 120 8.24 9.85 -3.07
C LEU A 120 8.36 9.47 -1.58
N VAL A 121 7.38 9.83 -0.78
CA VAL A 121 7.30 9.47 0.65
C VAL A 121 6.15 8.51 0.94
N GLY A 122 5.22 8.34 0.02
CA GLY A 122 4.13 7.37 0.12
C GLY A 122 3.37 7.22 -1.18
N VAL A 123 2.46 6.23 -1.22
CA VAL A 123 1.49 6.02 -2.30
C VAL A 123 0.09 6.17 -1.72
N ASN A 124 -0.70 7.04 -2.32
CA ASN A 124 -2.08 7.32 -1.88
C ASN A 124 -2.93 6.04 -1.98
N THR A 125 -3.73 5.74 -0.96
CA THR A 125 -4.52 4.50 -0.92
C THR A 125 -6.00 4.75 -0.67
N ALA A 126 -6.36 5.40 0.43
CA ALA A 126 -7.75 5.49 0.88
C ALA A 126 -8.07 6.87 1.44
N ILE A 127 -9.37 7.14 1.54
CA ILE A 127 -9.91 8.25 2.31
C ILE A 127 -10.85 7.72 3.40
N TYR A 128 -10.90 8.41 4.52
CA TYR A 128 -12.00 8.26 5.45
C TYR A 128 -13.07 9.30 5.11
N SER A 129 -14.17 8.86 4.51
CA SER A 129 -15.22 9.78 4.07
C SER A 129 -16.60 9.11 4.10
N PRO A 130 -17.53 9.63 4.87
CA PRO A 130 -18.92 9.18 4.83
C PRO A 130 -19.63 9.49 3.50
N SER A 131 -19.18 10.52 2.77
CA SER A 131 -19.79 10.98 1.50
C SER A 131 -19.07 10.47 0.25
N GLY A 132 -17.91 9.81 0.41
CA GLY A 132 -17.05 9.40 -0.72
C GLY A 132 -16.17 10.51 -1.30
N ALA A 133 -16.31 11.78 -0.83
CA ALA A 133 -15.42 12.88 -1.20
C ALA A 133 -14.42 13.17 -0.07
N SER A 134 -13.29 13.80 -0.39
CA SER A 134 -12.29 14.18 0.61
C SER A 134 -12.90 15.05 1.70
N ALA A 135 -12.78 14.59 2.96
CA ALA A 135 -13.14 15.34 4.17
C ALA A 135 -11.89 15.88 4.90
N GLY A 136 -10.75 16.03 4.20
CA GLY A 136 -9.48 16.40 4.80
C GLY A 136 -8.79 15.25 5.56
N ILE A 137 -9.19 14.01 5.31
CA ILE A 137 -8.60 12.80 5.91
C ILE A 137 -8.26 11.82 4.79
N GLY A 138 -7.05 11.93 4.28
CA GLY A 138 -6.47 11.02 3.30
C GLY A 138 -5.38 10.16 3.92
N PHE A 139 -5.11 8.99 3.30
CA PHE A 139 -4.09 8.05 3.76
C PHE A 139 -3.17 7.64 2.62
N ALA A 140 -1.90 7.40 2.96
CA ALA A 140 -0.92 6.88 2.03
C ALA A 140 -0.07 5.78 2.69
N ILE A 141 0.34 4.79 1.89
CA ILE A 141 1.27 3.74 2.29
C ILE A 141 2.68 4.33 2.31
N PRO A 142 3.42 4.27 3.42
CA PRO A 142 4.78 4.82 3.52
C PRO A 142 5.76 4.20 2.52
N VAL A 143 6.65 5.01 1.95
CA VAL A 143 7.63 4.55 0.96
C VAL A 143 8.57 3.48 1.51
N ASN A 144 8.89 3.46 2.81
CA ASN A 144 9.74 2.43 3.39
C ASN A 144 9.06 1.05 3.37
N ILE A 145 7.74 0.98 3.61
CA ILE A 145 6.96 -0.26 3.42
C ILE A 145 7.02 -0.70 1.94
N ILE A 146 6.91 0.26 1.01
CA ILE A 146 6.97 -0.01 -0.43
C ILE A 146 8.35 -0.56 -0.81
N LYS A 147 9.44 0.01 -0.28
CA LYS A 147 10.82 -0.47 -0.50
C LYS A 147 11.03 -1.92 -0.05
N ASP A 148 10.35 -2.34 1.03
CA ASP A 148 10.43 -3.71 1.55
C ASP A 148 9.57 -4.70 0.75
N VAL A 149 8.42 -4.26 0.25
CA VAL A 149 7.42 -5.10 -0.42
C VAL A 149 7.72 -5.29 -1.90
N ILE A 150 8.07 -4.22 -2.63
CA ILE A 150 8.24 -4.24 -4.09
C ILE A 150 9.26 -5.28 -4.57
N PRO A 151 10.46 -5.43 -3.97
CA PRO A 151 11.41 -6.47 -4.39
C PRO A 151 10.85 -7.89 -4.28
N GLN A 152 10.02 -8.15 -3.27
CA GLN A 152 9.39 -9.45 -3.08
C GLN A 152 8.30 -9.69 -4.15
N LEU A 153 7.49 -8.67 -4.47
CA LEU A 153 6.50 -8.77 -5.54
C LEU A 153 7.15 -9.01 -6.90
N ILE A 154 8.29 -8.35 -7.18
CA ILE A 154 9.03 -8.56 -8.42
C ILE A 154 9.63 -9.96 -8.51
N SER A 155 10.20 -10.47 -7.41
CA SER A 155 10.92 -11.74 -7.39
C SER A 155 9.99 -12.96 -7.23
N TYR A 156 8.91 -12.82 -6.48
CA TYR A 156 8.05 -13.95 -6.06
C TYR A 156 6.58 -13.77 -6.43
N GLY A 157 6.16 -12.62 -6.95
CA GLY A 157 4.76 -12.28 -7.23
C GLY A 157 3.90 -12.03 -5.98
N LYS A 158 4.46 -12.23 -4.79
CA LYS A 158 3.76 -12.12 -3.49
C LYS A 158 4.73 -11.73 -2.37
N VAL A 159 4.18 -11.25 -1.25
CA VAL A 159 4.94 -11.04 -0.02
C VAL A 159 5.16 -12.38 0.69
N LEU A 160 6.39 -12.65 1.09
CA LEU A 160 6.74 -13.82 1.86
C LEU A 160 6.53 -13.54 3.37
N HIS A 161 5.69 -14.33 3.98
CA HIS A 161 5.46 -14.27 5.42
C HIS A 161 6.23 -15.41 6.09
N PRO A 162 7.21 -15.12 6.96
CA PRO A 162 7.83 -16.16 7.75
C PRO A 162 6.80 -16.79 8.70
N ILE A 163 6.80 -18.10 8.79
CA ILE A 163 5.95 -18.85 9.70
C ILE A 163 6.81 -19.65 10.66
N ILE A 164 6.42 -19.71 11.93
CA ILE A 164 7.10 -20.53 12.94
C ILE A 164 6.52 -21.95 13.01
N GLY A 165 5.38 -22.18 12.38
CA GLY A 165 4.76 -23.50 12.28
C GLY A 165 3.99 -23.91 13.52
N VAL A 166 3.31 -22.97 14.15
CA VAL A 166 2.41 -23.24 15.29
C VAL A 166 0.99 -22.80 14.99
N GLU A 167 0.03 -23.49 15.56
CA GLU A 167 -1.35 -23.07 15.63
C GLU A 167 -1.64 -22.59 17.06
N LEU A 168 -2.23 -21.41 17.16
CA LEU A 168 -2.55 -20.78 18.44
C LEU A 168 -4.01 -21.04 18.80
N ALA A 169 -4.31 -21.15 20.10
CA ALA A 169 -5.69 -21.22 20.57
C ALA A 169 -6.45 -19.93 20.20
N SER A 170 -7.74 -20.09 19.89
CA SER A 170 -8.58 -18.93 19.59
C SER A 170 -8.78 -18.04 20.83
N ASP A 171 -8.93 -16.72 20.63
CA ASP A 171 -9.21 -15.76 21.72
C ASP A 171 -10.43 -16.13 22.54
N ARG A 172 -11.44 -16.75 21.90
CA ARG A 172 -12.67 -17.22 22.57
C ARG A 172 -12.37 -18.33 23.55
N TRP A 173 -11.45 -19.24 23.19
CA TRP A 173 -11.03 -20.35 24.03
C TRP A 173 -10.19 -19.85 25.21
N ILE A 174 -9.22 -18.96 24.95
CA ILE A 174 -8.34 -18.34 25.96
C ILE A 174 -9.20 -17.63 27.03
N ARG A 175 -10.14 -16.78 26.60
CA ARG A 175 -11.06 -16.06 27.53
C ARG A 175 -11.94 -17.00 28.33
N ARG A 176 -12.45 -18.08 27.71
CA ARG A 176 -13.34 -19.04 28.39
C ARG A 176 -12.67 -19.75 29.56
N TYR A 177 -11.37 -20.04 29.42
CA TYR A 177 -10.61 -20.81 30.43
C TYR A 177 -9.68 -19.93 31.29
N GLY A 178 -9.69 -18.63 31.13
CA GLY A 178 -8.91 -17.68 31.95
C GLY A 178 -7.40 -17.91 31.88
N ILE A 179 -6.89 -18.36 30.71
CA ILE A 179 -5.47 -18.71 30.56
C ILE A 179 -4.68 -17.42 30.31
N GLU A 180 -3.59 -17.22 31.06
CA GLU A 180 -2.62 -16.17 30.78
C GLU A 180 -1.65 -16.62 29.69
N GLY A 181 -1.42 -15.73 28.68
CA GLY A 181 -0.56 -16.02 27.52
C GLY A 181 -1.33 -16.53 26.32
N VAL A 182 -0.60 -17.02 25.32
CA VAL A 182 -1.14 -17.52 24.06
C VAL A 182 -0.79 -19.01 23.92
N PRO A 183 -1.71 -19.95 24.25
CA PRO A 183 -1.45 -21.38 24.17
C PRO A 183 -1.25 -21.83 22.72
N ILE A 184 -0.24 -22.65 22.50
CA ILE A 184 -0.01 -23.38 21.25
C ILE A 184 -0.84 -24.66 21.30
N VAL A 185 -1.73 -24.86 20.33
CA VAL A 185 -2.58 -26.05 20.24
C VAL A 185 -2.03 -27.09 19.29
N HIS A 186 -1.19 -26.67 18.34
CA HIS A 186 -0.52 -27.58 17.42
C HIS A 186 0.85 -27.04 16.99
N VAL A 187 1.82 -27.94 16.78
CA VAL A 187 3.12 -27.65 16.17
C VAL A 187 3.25 -28.51 14.93
N TYR A 188 3.45 -27.87 13.77
CA TYR A 188 3.54 -28.55 12.48
C TYR A 188 4.95 -29.15 12.28
N PRO A 189 5.07 -30.47 12.06
CA PRO A 189 6.37 -31.12 11.84
C PRO A 189 7.13 -30.51 10.65
N GLY A 190 8.45 -30.36 10.80
CA GLY A 190 9.31 -29.84 9.73
C GLY A 190 9.29 -28.31 9.57
N LEU A 191 8.61 -27.59 10.44
CA LEU A 191 8.65 -26.14 10.53
C LEU A 191 9.47 -25.68 11.74
N PRO A 192 9.91 -24.39 11.80
CA PRO A 192 10.91 -23.92 12.78
C PRO A 192 10.58 -24.14 14.26
N ALA A 193 9.31 -24.33 14.61
CA ALA A 193 8.90 -24.57 16.00
C ALA A 193 8.89 -26.06 16.42
N ALA A 194 9.15 -26.98 15.48
CA ALA A 194 9.11 -28.42 15.72
C ALA A 194 10.46 -29.00 16.22
#